data_cc583f09562c82bb55a66a4758428ec0
#
_entry.id   cc583f09562c82bb55a66a4758428ec0
#
_cell.length_a   1.000
_cell.length_b   1.000
_cell.length_c   1.000
_cell.angle_alpha   90.00
_cell.angle_beta   90.00
_cell.angle_gamma   90.00
#
_symmetry.space_group_name_H-M   'P 1'
#
loop_
_entity.id
_entity.type
_entity.pdbx_description
1 polymer ?
#
loop_
_entity_poly.entity_id
_entity_poly.type
_entity_poly.pdbx_seq_one_letter_code
_entity_poly.pdbx_strand_id
1 'polypeptide(L)'
;MSALTPGRGGPLEEAAVWFAELAADEVDPVTERAWERWLQADSRNAVAWARVEEISARFTGLPASGRMALARRESLGRRRALKVLGLALGGLALGWTRPDDWRLGQGADLSTAVGEIRAFDLAAGVRVWLNTDSQLARGATADHWRLLRGEALFESRGGTAPMVLEATPGRVRFGAGCCAVQARDDGLEVAAYRGALQLLPRQARPESLAQRARALMTATAVQPLGPVDPGRQLWRQGRLVVDDWSLAALVAELGRYRPGLLTCTATVAQLRVVGSYPLADTDRALAALADSLPVRVERRLPWWVQIVPA
;
A
#
# COMPACT_ATOMS: atom_id res chain seq x y z
N MET A 1 7.42 -28.59 -12.84
CA MET A 1 7.58 -27.37 -12.04
C MET A 1 8.13 -26.31 -12.98
N SER A 2 7.30 -25.33 -13.36
CA SER A 2 7.74 -24.23 -14.25
C SER A 2 8.63 -23.29 -13.46
N ALA A 3 9.89 -23.16 -13.86
CA ALA A 3 10.84 -22.21 -13.28
C ALA A 3 10.21 -20.79 -13.36
N LEU A 4 10.07 -20.15 -12.22
CA LEU A 4 9.65 -18.76 -12.11
C LEU A 4 10.78 -17.90 -12.68
N THR A 5 10.59 -17.31 -13.86
CA THR A 5 11.62 -16.49 -14.51
C THR A 5 11.46 -15.04 -14.00
N PRO A 6 12.45 -14.49 -13.26
CA PRO A 6 12.47 -13.07 -12.92
C PRO A 6 12.56 -12.22 -14.20
N GLY A 7 11.86 -11.10 -14.26
CA GLY A 7 12.07 -10.12 -15.33
C GLY A 7 10.84 -9.68 -16.12
N ARG A 8 9.62 -10.04 -15.71
CA ARG A 8 8.37 -9.60 -16.37
C ARG A 8 7.35 -8.94 -15.44
N GLY A 9 7.65 -8.80 -14.14
CA GLY A 9 6.80 -8.19 -13.14
C GLY A 9 7.41 -6.89 -12.57
N GLY A 10 6.65 -6.22 -11.71
CA GLY A 10 7.20 -5.10 -10.92
C GLY A 10 8.17 -5.60 -9.84
N PRO A 11 8.99 -4.69 -9.24
CA PRO A 11 10.01 -5.05 -8.24
C PRO A 11 9.48 -5.93 -7.09
N LEU A 12 8.23 -5.71 -6.65
CA LEU A 12 7.63 -6.48 -5.56
C LEU A 12 7.30 -7.92 -5.96
N GLU A 13 6.86 -8.15 -7.19
CA GLU A 13 6.60 -9.48 -7.74
C GLU A 13 7.91 -10.24 -7.93
N GLU A 14 8.93 -9.57 -8.48
CA GLU A 14 10.26 -10.15 -8.63
C GLU A 14 10.88 -10.52 -7.28
N ALA A 15 10.73 -9.66 -6.26
CA ALA A 15 11.14 -9.95 -4.90
C ALA A 15 10.45 -11.20 -4.33
N ALA A 16 9.16 -11.37 -4.57
CA ALA A 16 8.42 -12.55 -4.12
C ALA A 16 8.86 -13.83 -4.85
N VAL A 17 9.20 -13.75 -6.13
CA VAL A 17 9.78 -14.86 -6.91
C VAL A 17 11.12 -15.26 -6.32
N TRP A 18 12.03 -14.31 -6.12
CA TRP A 18 13.32 -14.55 -5.49
C TRP A 18 13.19 -15.16 -4.10
N PHE A 19 12.23 -14.65 -3.31
CA PHE A 19 11.97 -15.19 -1.97
C PHE A 19 11.53 -16.66 -2.02
N ALA A 20 10.65 -17.01 -2.97
CA ALA A 20 10.19 -18.39 -3.15
C ALA A 20 11.35 -19.33 -3.60
N GLU A 21 12.22 -18.86 -4.49
CA GLU A 21 13.38 -19.64 -4.97
C GLU A 21 14.43 -19.83 -3.87
N LEU A 22 14.71 -18.78 -3.09
CA LEU A 22 15.67 -18.84 -1.99
C LEU A 22 15.12 -19.57 -0.74
N ALA A 23 13.81 -19.82 -0.67
CA ALA A 23 13.17 -20.61 0.39
C ALA A 23 13.18 -22.12 0.11
N ALA A 24 13.69 -22.59 -1.03
CA ALA A 24 13.88 -24.01 -1.34
C ALA A 24 14.95 -24.66 -0.45
N ASP A 25 14.83 -25.95 -0.19
CA ASP A 25 15.75 -26.69 0.71
C ASP A 25 17.21 -26.69 0.19
N GLU A 26 17.41 -26.67 -1.13
CA GLU A 26 18.72 -26.53 -1.76
C GLU A 26 18.70 -25.33 -2.72
N VAL A 27 19.51 -24.32 -2.42
CA VAL A 27 19.68 -23.13 -3.27
C VAL A 27 20.98 -23.26 -4.05
N ASP A 28 20.86 -23.24 -5.39
CA ASP A 28 22.05 -23.22 -6.27
C ASP A 28 22.83 -21.90 -6.08
N PRO A 29 24.17 -21.95 -5.92
CA PRO A 29 25.01 -20.75 -5.88
C PRO A 29 24.87 -19.81 -7.09
N VAL A 30 24.37 -20.30 -8.22
CA VAL A 30 24.07 -19.46 -9.39
C VAL A 30 22.83 -18.59 -9.13
N THR A 31 21.79 -19.16 -8.53
CA THR A 31 20.56 -18.47 -8.11
C THR A 31 20.86 -17.40 -7.07
N GLU A 32 21.68 -17.71 -6.06
CA GLU A 32 22.06 -16.74 -5.03
C GLU A 32 22.80 -15.52 -5.63
N ARG A 33 23.75 -15.76 -6.52
CA ARG A 33 24.48 -14.68 -7.23
C ARG A 33 23.57 -13.87 -8.16
N ALA A 34 22.56 -14.50 -8.76
CA ALA A 34 21.59 -13.81 -9.60
C ALA A 34 20.67 -12.90 -8.77
N TRP A 35 20.22 -13.36 -7.61
CA TRP A 35 19.48 -12.56 -6.65
C TRP A 35 20.30 -11.37 -6.12
N GLU A 36 21.55 -11.56 -5.74
CA GLU A 36 22.43 -10.47 -5.30
C GLU A 36 22.59 -9.38 -6.38
N ARG A 37 22.79 -9.78 -7.64
CA ARG A 37 22.85 -8.83 -8.76
C ARG A 37 21.53 -8.08 -8.95
N TRP A 38 20.41 -8.77 -8.88
CA TRP A 38 19.09 -8.15 -8.95
C TRP A 38 18.88 -7.15 -7.80
N LEU A 39 19.25 -7.52 -6.58
CA LEU A 39 19.10 -6.66 -5.41
C LEU A 39 19.91 -5.35 -5.52
N GLN A 40 21.08 -5.42 -6.16
CA GLN A 40 21.97 -4.26 -6.35
C GLN A 40 21.66 -3.44 -7.62
N ALA A 41 20.87 -3.96 -8.54
CA ALA A 41 20.60 -3.32 -9.83
C ALA A 41 19.72 -2.05 -9.72
N ASP A 42 18.83 -1.98 -8.74
CA ASP A 42 17.92 -0.85 -8.52
C ASP A 42 17.59 -0.74 -7.02
N SER A 43 17.59 0.48 -6.48
CA SER A 43 17.18 0.73 -5.08
C SER A 43 15.76 0.28 -4.78
N ARG A 44 14.86 0.31 -5.78
CA ARG A 44 13.49 -0.19 -5.67
C ARG A 44 13.42 -1.70 -5.39
N ASN A 45 14.41 -2.47 -5.84
CA ASN A 45 14.49 -3.91 -5.59
C ASN A 45 14.78 -4.20 -4.11
N ALA A 46 15.66 -3.42 -3.49
CA ALA A 46 15.94 -3.54 -2.06
C ALA A 46 14.71 -3.21 -1.20
N VAL A 47 13.95 -2.19 -1.61
CA VAL A 47 12.68 -1.81 -0.98
C VAL A 47 11.65 -2.94 -1.10
N ALA A 48 11.49 -3.49 -2.30
CA ALA A 48 10.58 -4.58 -2.56
C ALA A 48 10.96 -5.86 -1.79
N TRP A 49 12.26 -6.16 -1.72
CA TRP A 49 12.77 -7.28 -0.94
C TRP A 49 12.44 -7.15 0.54
N ALA A 50 12.74 -6.00 1.16
CA ALA A 50 12.42 -5.74 2.56
C ALA A 50 10.91 -5.87 2.83
N ARG A 51 10.07 -5.45 1.89
CA ARG A 51 8.61 -5.59 2.00
C ARG A 51 8.16 -7.05 1.97
N VAL A 52 8.75 -7.87 1.13
CA VAL A 52 8.46 -9.32 1.07
C VAL A 52 8.90 -10.02 2.35
N GLU A 53 10.07 -9.68 2.89
CA GLU A 53 10.54 -10.20 4.19
C GLU A 53 9.59 -9.81 5.33
N GLU A 54 9.14 -8.57 5.39
CA GLU A 54 8.16 -8.11 6.39
C GLU A 54 6.84 -8.89 6.29
N ILE A 55 6.31 -9.06 5.08
CA ILE A 55 5.09 -9.82 4.84
C ILE A 55 5.28 -11.27 5.32
N SER A 56 6.35 -11.92 4.90
CA SER A 56 6.66 -13.31 5.28
C SER A 56 6.80 -13.48 6.80
N ALA A 57 7.45 -12.53 7.48
CA ALA A 57 7.63 -12.55 8.93
C ALA A 57 6.30 -12.50 9.69
N ARG A 58 5.35 -11.70 9.23
CA ARG A 58 3.99 -11.62 9.80
C ARG A 58 3.22 -12.93 9.71
N PHE A 59 3.43 -13.73 8.65
CA PHE A 59 2.77 -15.03 8.47
C PHE A 59 3.40 -16.17 9.24
N THR A 60 4.68 -16.08 9.55
CA THR A 60 5.43 -17.19 10.14
C THR A 60 5.76 -17.01 11.61
N GLY A 61 5.49 -15.83 12.19
CA GLY A 61 5.79 -15.50 13.58
C GLY A 61 7.29 -15.49 13.93
N LEU A 62 8.17 -15.72 12.92
CA LEU A 62 9.63 -15.67 13.04
C LEU A 62 10.18 -14.74 11.96
N PRO A 63 11.14 -13.85 12.28
CA PRO A 63 11.79 -13.03 11.25
C PRO A 63 12.44 -13.94 10.20
N ALA A 64 12.16 -13.66 8.91
CA ALA A 64 12.71 -14.43 7.77
C ALA A 64 14.24 -14.46 7.79
N SER A 65 14.88 -13.37 8.24
CA SER A 65 16.30 -13.28 8.53
C SER A 65 16.81 -14.34 9.52
N GLY A 66 15.99 -14.78 10.46
CA GLY A 66 16.35 -15.84 11.41
C GLY A 66 16.43 -17.22 10.77
N ARG A 67 15.60 -17.54 9.77
CA ARG A 67 15.62 -18.83 9.06
C ARG A 67 16.73 -18.90 8.01
N MET A 68 16.96 -17.83 7.24
CA MET A 68 18.10 -17.74 6.33
C MET A 68 19.45 -17.75 7.10
N ALA A 69 19.51 -17.12 8.28
CA ALA A 69 20.70 -17.18 9.13
C ALA A 69 20.97 -18.58 9.70
N LEU A 70 19.91 -19.37 9.95
CA LEU A 70 20.03 -20.77 10.41
C LEU A 70 20.42 -21.72 9.28
N ALA A 71 19.86 -21.57 8.08
CA ALA A 71 20.22 -22.33 6.89
C ALA A 71 21.67 -22.01 6.41
N ARG A 72 22.12 -20.75 6.58
CA ARG A 72 23.49 -20.32 6.27
C ARG A 72 24.56 -20.78 7.26
N ARG A 73 24.21 -21.36 8.40
CA ARG A 73 25.22 -21.78 9.41
C ARG A 73 26.16 -22.89 8.94
N GLU A 74 25.83 -23.61 7.88
CA GLU A 74 26.65 -24.73 7.40
C GLU A 74 27.59 -24.39 6.25
N SER A 75 27.44 -23.28 5.53
CA SER A 75 28.18 -23.10 4.27
C SER A 75 29.07 -21.85 4.11
N LEU A 76 29.06 -20.88 4.99
CA LEU A 76 29.87 -19.66 4.81
C LEU A 76 30.67 -19.28 6.05
N GLY A 77 32.00 -19.13 5.87
CA GLY A 77 32.92 -18.70 6.92
C GLY A 77 32.50 -17.38 7.57
N ARG A 78 32.38 -17.39 8.91
CA ARG A 78 31.88 -16.34 9.81
C ARG A 78 32.27 -14.89 9.49
N ARG A 79 33.34 -14.65 8.75
CA ARG A 79 33.88 -13.30 8.50
C ARG A 79 33.27 -12.59 7.28
N ARG A 80 32.72 -13.30 6.28
CA ARG A 80 32.09 -12.70 5.10
C ARG A 80 30.62 -12.42 5.32
N ALA A 81 29.90 -13.28 6.04
CA ALA A 81 28.47 -13.08 6.38
C ALA A 81 28.23 -11.82 7.22
N LEU A 82 29.14 -11.49 8.15
CA LEU A 82 29.05 -10.29 8.99
C LEU A 82 29.27 -8.98 8.20
N LYS A 83 30.07 -9.01 7.12
CA LYS A 83 30.30 -7.81 6.28
C LYS A 83 29.12 -7.51 5.35
N VAL A 84 28.48 -8.53 4.78
CA VAL A 84 27.30 -8.37 3.93
C VAL A 84 26.08 -8.00 4.78
N LEU A 85 25.94 -8.61 5.95
CA LEU A 85 24.86 -8.27 6.89
C LEU A 85 25.02 -6.84 7.48
N GLY A 86 26.26 -6.42 7.75
CA GLY A 86 26.57 -5.08 8.23
C GLY A 86 26.32 -3.98 7.20
N LEU A 87 26.55 -4.25 5.90
CA LEU A 87 26.26 -3.31 4.82
C LEU A 87 24.75 -3.27 4.46
N ALA A 88 24.08 -4.41 4.48
CA ALA A 88 22.62 -4.46 4.26
C ALA A 88 21.85 -3.83 5.43
N LEU A 89 22.25 -4.09 6.67
CA LEU A 89 21.61 -3.52 7.86
C LEU A 89 22.03 -2.06 8.13
N GLY A 90 23.28 -1.71 7.84
CA GLY A 90 23.81 -0.34 8.03
C GLY A 90 23.31 0.62 6.95
N GLY A 91 23.17 0.18 5.70
CA GLY A 91 22.62 0.99 4.61
C GLY A 91 21.11 1.16 4.68
N LEU A 92 20.39 0.13 5.14
CA LEU A 92 18.94 0.17 5.33
C LEU A 92 18.53 0.94 6.59
N ALA A 93 19.34 0.92 7.65
CA ALA A 93 19.06 1.68 8.87
C ALA A 93 19.20 3.20 8.67
N LEU A 94 20.02 3.66 7.73
CA LEU A 94 20.25 5.09 7.49
C LEU A 94 19.33 5.71 6.43
N GLY A 95 18.65 4.89 5.60
CA GLY A 95 17.76 5.39 4.55
C GLY A 95 16.27 5.21 4.85
N TRP A 96 15.89 4.42 5.85
CA TRP A 96 14.50 4.00 6.11
C TRP A 96 13.95 4.34 7.49
N THR A 97 14.77 4.76 8.40
CA THR A 97 14.24 5.52 9.52
C THR A 97 14.04 6.96 9.06
N ARG A 98 12.92 7.25 8.44
CA ARG A 98 12.35 8.55 8.72
C ARG A 98 12.24 8.60 10.25
N PRO A 99 12.93 9.51 10.93
CA PRO A 99 12.95 9.53 12.41
C PRO A 99 11.56 9.66 13.02
N ASP A 100 10.55 9.90 12.18
CA ASP A 100 9.17 10.11 12.57
C ASP A 100 8.28 8.85 12.44
N ASP A 101 8.62 7.86 11.58
CA ASP A 101 7.69 6.74 11.28
C ASP A 101 7.49 5.76 12.45
N TRP A 102 8.48 5.52 13.29
CA TRP A 102 8.33 4.67 14.48
C TRP A 102 7.58 5.36 15.63
N ARG A 103 7.68 6.67 15.73
CA ARG A 103 6.90 7.47 16.69
C ARG A 103 5.46 7.65 16.24
N LEU A 104 5.20 7.60 14.92
CA LEU A 104 3.89 7.80 14.33
C LEU A 104 2.91 6.66 14.68
N GLY A 105 3.39 5.43 14.84
CA GLY A 105 2.56 4.29 15.26
C GLY A 105 2.06 4.35 16.70
N GLN A 106 2.70 5.15 17.57
CA GLN A 106 2.32 5.31 18.98
C GLN A 106 1.42 6.53 19.24
N GLY A 107 1.22 7.41 18.24
CA GLY A 107 0.47 8.66 18.39
C GLY A 107 -0.88 8.69 17.64
N ALA A 108 -1.37 7.56 17.15
CA ALA A 108 -2.66 7.51 16.47
C ALA A 108 -3.80 7.45 17.50
N ASP A 109 -4.71 8.42 17.46
CA ASP A 109 -5.92 8.42 18.28
C ASP A 109 -7.00 7.50 17.69
N LEU A 110 -7.01 7.34 16.35
CA LEU A 110 -7.95 6.49 15.61
C LEU A 110 -7.18 5.61 14.63
N SER A 111 -7.47 4.33 14.61
CA SER A 111 -6.80 3.38 13.71
C SER A 111 -7.72 2.25 13.27
N THR A 112 -7.36 1.62 12.16
CA THR A 112 -7.95 0.40 11.61
C THR A 112 -6.87 -0.62 11.30
N ALA A 113 -7.20 -1.89 11.46
CA ALA A 113 -6.37 -3.01 11.01
C ALA A 113 -6.52 -3.25 9.51
N VAL A 114 -5.68 -4.15 8.96
CA VAL A 114 -5.83 -4.62 7.57
C VAL A 114 -7.19 -5.29 7.38
N GLY A 115 -7.96 -4.86 6.39
CA GLY A 115 -9.32 -5.32 6.09
C GLY A 115 -10.42 -4.67 6.95
N GLU A 116 -10.06 -3.89 7.98
CA GLU A 116 -11.03 -3.18 8.81
C GLU A 116 -11.42 -1.83 8.20
N ILE A 117 -12.72 -1.54 8.22
CA ILE A 117 -13.29 -0.22 7.85
C ILE A 117 -14.10 0.26 9.04
N ARG A 118 -13.87 1.49 9.49
CA ARG A 118 -14.49 2.01 10.70
C ARG A 118 -14.88 3.48 10.58
N ALA A 119 -16.05 3.82 11.14
CA ALA A 119 -16.51 5.21 11.21
C ALA A 119 -16.35 5.76 12.62
N PHE A 120 -16.01 7.05 12.69
CA PHE A 120 -15.90 7.80 13.94
C PHE A 120 -16.59 9.14 13.78
N ASP A 121 -17.31 9.57 14.80
CA ASP A 121 -17.85 10.91 14.86
C ASP A 121 -16.84 11.82 15.56
N LEU A 122 -16.35 12.81 14.82
CA LEU A 122 -15.44 13.83 15.33
C LEU A 122 -16.24 15.00 15.92
N ALA A 123 -15.57 15.90 16.62
CA ALA A 123 -16.17 17.15 17.06
C ALA A 123 -16.74 17.95 15.88
N ALA A 124 -17.68 18.85 16.16
CA ALA A 124 -18.22 19.82 15.20
C ALA A 124 -19.02 19.22 14.02
N GLY A 125 -19.63 18.03 14.20
CA GLY A 125 -20.52 17.44 13.20
C GLY A 125 -19.81 16.88 11.98
N VAL A 126 -18.52 16.52 12.13
CA VAL A 126 -17.73 15.82 11.13
C VAL A 126 -17.70 14.34 11.44
N ARG A 127 -18.00 13.52 10.43
CA ARG A 127 -17.81 12.07 10.46
C ARG A 127 -16.61 11.70 9.60
N VAL A 128 -15.74 10.83 10.11
CA VAL A 128 -14.64 10.26 9.37
C VAL A 128 -14.80 8.74 9.29
N TRP A 129 -14.58 8.19 8.10
CA TRP A 129 -14.37 6.76 7.89
C TRP A 129 -12.89 6.53 7.65
N LEU A 130 -12.31 5.61 8.39
CA LEU A 130 -10.97 5.10 8.13
C LEU A 130 -11.09 3.81 7.33
N ASN A 131 -10.35 3.74 6.25
CA ASN A 131 -10.23 2.55 5.42
C ASN A 131 -9.22 1.56 6.03
N THR A 132 -8.97 0.46 5.36
CA THR A 132 -8.01 -0.58 5.75
C THR A 132 -6.65 0.02 6.12
N ASP A 133 -6.02 -0.51 7.17
CA ASP A 133 -4.65 -0.18 7.62
C ASP A 133 -4.37 1.32 7.72
N SER A 134 -5.28 2.07 8.34
CA SER A 134 -5.23 3.53 8.42
C SER A 134 -4.96 4.01 9.83
N GLN A 135 -4.27 5.15 9.94
CA GLN A 135 -3.97 5.80 11.20
C GLN A 135 -4.18 7.30 11.09
N LEU A 136 -4.98 7.83 12.00
CA LEU A 136 -5.32 9.24 12.10
C LEU A 136 -5.02 9.73 13.53
N ALA A 137 -4.20 10.76 13.67
CA ALA A 137 -3.85 11.36 14.94
C ALA A 137 -4.52 12.74 15.08
N ARG A 138 -4.86 13.11 16.32
CA ARG A 138 -5.36 14.43 16.63
C ARG A 138 -4.24 15.45 16.57
N GLY A 139 -4.50 16.62 16.02
CA GLY A 139 -3.61 17.77 16.06
C GLY A 139 -3.76 18.62 17.33
N ALA A 140 -3.21 19.82 17.30
CA ALA A 140 -3.23 20.73 18.46
C ALA A 140 -4.63 21.28 18.78
N THR A 141 -5.53 21.34 17.80
CA THR A 141 -6.89 21.85 17.93
C THR A 141 -7.91 20.80 17.50
N ALA A 142 -9.18 20.96 17.88
CA ALA A 142 -10.23 19.98 17.60
C ALA A 142 -10.56 19.83 16.11
N ASP A 143 -10.22 20.82 15.30
CA ASP A 143 -10.37 20.89 13.85
C ASP A 143 -9.11 20.46 13.09
N HIS A 144 -8.03 20.09 13.78
CA HIS A 144 -6.76 19.70 13.20
C HIS A 144 -6.51 18.21 13.41
N TRP A 145 -6.27 17.49 12.31
CA TRP A 145 -5.98 16.06 12.29
C TRP A 145 -4.77 15.77 11.41
N ARG A 146 -4.12 14.65 11.65
CA ARG A 146 -2.95 14.20 10.88
C ARG A 146 -3.16 12.78 10.39
N LEU A 147 -3.18 12.61 9.06
CA LEU A 147 -3.15 11.27 8.44
C LEU A 147 -1.71 10.76 8.45
N LEU A 148 -1.47 9.70 9.22
CA LEU A 148 -0.15 9.09 9.34
C LEU A 148 0.07 8.05 8.25
N ARG A 149 -0.97 7.28 7.93
CA ARG A 149 -0.99 6.28 6.83
C ARG A 149 -2.41 5.90 6.47
N GLY A 150 -2.55 5.23 5.31
CA GLY A 150 -3.82 4.68 4.85
C GLY A 150 -4.71 5.70 4.18
N GLU A 151 -6.01 5.59 4.40
CA GLU A 151 -7.03 6.38 3.71
C GLU A 151 -8.16 6.78 4.67
N ALA A 152 -8.57 8.04 4.58
CA ALA A 152 -9.67 8.58 5.36
C ALA A 152 -10.65 9.32 4.45
N LEU A 153 -11.96 9.13 4.69
CA LEU A 153 -13.03 9.90 4.06
C LEU A 153 -13.73 10.74 5.12
N PHE A 154 -13.75 12.03 4.89
CA PHE A 154 -14.39 13.01 5.78
C PHE A 154 -15.71 13.48 5.19
N GLU A 155 -16.76 13.49 6.00
CA GLU A 155 -18.04 14.10 5.68
C GLU A 155 -18.39 15.14 6.73
N SER A 156 -18.52 16.40 6.29
CA SER A 156 -18.91 17.54 7.13
C SER A 156 -20.24 18.08 6.68
N ARG A 157 -21.16 18.26 7.63
CA ARG A 157 -22.51 18.80 7.36
C ARG A 157 -22.56 20.33 7.32
N GLY A 158 -21.43 21.00 7.64
CA GLY A 158 -21.33 22.46 7.64
C GLY A 158 -21.57 23.08 9.01
N GLY A 159 -21.36 24.40 9.12
CA GLY A 159 -21.57 25.19 10.34
C GLY A 159 -20.34 25.31 11.26
N THR A 160 -19.20 24.77 10.88
CA THR A 160 -17.98 24.75 11.69
C THR A 160 -16.82 25.45 10.99
N ALA A 161 -15.78 25.79 11.76
CA ALA A 161 -14.52 26.23 11.22
C ALA A 161 -13.96 25.19 10.22
N PRO A 162 -13.21 25.62 9.19
CA PRO A 162 -12.60 24.70 8.26
C PRO A 162 -11.70 23.68 8.96
N MET A 163 -11.85 22.40 8.61
CA MET A 163 -10.97 21.33 9.05
C MET A 163 -9.63 21.43 8.35
N VAL A 164 -8.56 21.09 9.05
CA VAL A 164 -7.21 20.98 8.54
C VAL A 164 -6.72 19.55 8.73
N LEU A 165 -6.42 18.89 7.62
CA LEU A 165 -5.76 17.60 7.63
C LEU A 165 -4.31 17.77 7.21
N GLU A 166 -3.41 17.39 8.09
CA GLU A 166 -1.97 17.34 7.82
C GLU A 166 -1.58 15.94 7.32
N ALA A 167 -0.68 15.89 6.35
CA ALA A 167 -0.01 14.67 5.89
C ALA A 167 1.43 14.99 5.50
N THR A 168 2.24 13.97 5.23
CA THR A 168 3.67 14.14 4.90
C THR A 168 3.94 15.19 3.82
N PRO A 169 3.21 15.25 2.65
CA PRO A 169 3.52 16.22 1.60
C PRO A 169 2.97 17.62 1.88
N GLY A 170 2.06 17.80 2.85
CA GLY A 170 1.44 19.10 3.07
C GLY A 170 0.14 19.04 3.88
N ARG A 171 -0.76 20.00 3.66
CA ARG A 171 -2.04 20.08 4.36
C ARG A 171 -3.20 20.19 3.38
N VAL A 172 -4.34 19.65 3.76
CA VAL A 172 -5.62 19.79 3.06
C VAL A 172 -6.58 20.54 3.97
N ARG A 173 -7.18 21.60 3.45
CA ARG A 173 -8.17 22.41 4.16
C ARG A 173 -9.54 22.24 3.51
N PHE A 174 -10.56 21.96 4.31
CA PHE A 174 -11.91 21.76 3.80
C PHE A 174 -12.96 22.23 4.81
N GLY A 175 -14.08 22.71 4.28
CA GLY A 175 -15.26 23.08 5.06
C GLY A 175 -16.36 22.04 4.93
N ALA A 176 -17.62 22.51 4.75
CA ALA A 176 -18.74 21.63 4.48
C ALA A 176 -18.53 20.83 3.19
N GLY A 177 -18.78 19.53 3.24
CA GLY A 177 -18.62 18.68 2.07
C GLY A 177 -18.24 17.24 2.36
N CYS A 178 -17.69 16.58 1.34
CA CYS A 178 -17.20 15.22 1.43
C CYS A 178 -15.89 15.11 0.65
N CYS A 179 -14.83 14.67 1.31
CA CYS A 179 -13.54 14.46 0.67
C CYS A 179 -12.88 13.18 1.16
N ALA A 180 -12.10 12.54 0.30
CA ALA A 180 -11.23 11.45 0.68
C ALA A 180 -9.77 11.85 0.49
N VAL A 181 -8.91 11.31 1.33
CA VAL A 181 -7.48 11.45 1.28
C VAL A 181 -6.82 10.10 1.48
N GLN A 182 -5.88 9.77 0.62
CA GLN A 182 -5.14 8.51 0.66
C GLN A 182 -3.64 8.79 0.63
N ALA A 183 -2.93 8.35 1.66
CA ALA A 183 -1.48 8.37 1.67
C ALA A 183 -0.96 7.30 0.70
N ARG A 184 -0.07 7.71 -0.21
CA ARG A 184 0.56 6.87 -1.23
C ARG A 184 2.06 7.03 -1.15
N ASP A 185 2.80 6.12 -1.75
CA ASP A 185 4.27 6.18 -1.80
C ASP A 185 4.77 7.41 -2.57
N ASP A 186 3.99 7.86 -3.58
CA ASP A 186 4.29 9.00 -4.43
C ASP A 186 3.69 10.33 -3.95
N GLY A 187 2.89 10.34 -2.87
CA GLY A 187 2.28 11.55 -2.34
C GLY A 187 0.98 11.34 -1.57
N LEU A 188 0.10 12.31 -1.61
CA LEU A 188 -1.24 12.26 -1.04
C LEU A 188 -2.27 12.40 -2.17
N GLU A 189 -3.01 11.35 -2.47
CA GLU A 189 -4.17 11.45 -3.35
C GLU A 189 -5.31 12.10 -2.59
N VAL A 190 -5.90 13.14 -3.17
CA VAL A 190 -7.01 13.91 -2.58
C VAL A 190 -8.18 13.94 -3.57
N ALA A 191 -9.36 13.58 -3.12
CA ALA A 191 -10.60 13.55 -3.90
C ALA A 191 -11.67 14.42 -3.26
N ALA A 192 -12.18 15.41 -3.99
CA ALA A 192 -13.25 16.31 -3.58
C ALA A 192 -14.60 15.84 -4.13
N TYR A 193 -15.34 15.02 -3.38
CA TYR A 193 -16.66 14.53 -3.83
C TYR A 193 -17.72 15.63 -3.75
N ARG A 194 -17.71 16.43 -2.68
CA ARG A 194 -18.65 17.54 -2.44
C ARG A 194 -17.92 18.68 -1.73
N GLY A 195 -18.10 19.90 -2.21
CA GLY A 195 -17.35 21.08 -1.76
C GLY A 195 -15.97 21.18 -2.39
N ALA A 196 -15.41 22.38 -2.37
CA ALA A 196 -14.03 22.63 -2.82
C ALA A 196 -13.05 22.48 -1.66
N LEU A 197 -11.81 22.09 -1.99
CA LEU A 197 -10.73 21.92 -1.03
C LEU A 197 -9.59 22.89 -1.34
N GLN A 198 -8.80 23.20 -0.33
CA GLN A 198 -7.54 23.90 -0.47
C GLN A 198 -6.38 22.93 -0.20
N LEU A 199 -5.53 22.75 -1.18
CA LEU A 199 -4.31 21.93 -1.07
C LEU A 199 -3.12 22.86 -0.80
N LEU A 200 -2.38 22.57 0.26
CA LEU A 200 -1.25 23.37 0.73
C LEU A 200 0.00 22.49 0.79
N PRO A 201 0.69 22.28 -0.36
CA PRO A 201 1.97 21.58 -0.40
C PRO A 201 3.00 22.27 0.51
N ARG A 202 3.98 21.53 1.04
CA ARG A 202 4.98 22.14 1.94
C ARG A 202 5.90 23.13 1.24
N GLN A 203 6.19 22.93 -0.05
CA GLN A 203 7.21 23.64 -0.83
C GLN A 203 6.65 24.24 -2.13
N ALA A 204 5.32 24.32 -2.27
CA ALA A 204 4.68 24.94 -3.42
C ALA A 204 3.56 25.91 -3.00
N ARG A 205 3.00 26.62 -3.96
CA ARG A 205 1.89 27.55 -3.72
C ARG A 205 0.60 26.75 -3.39
N PRO A 206 -0.27 27.30 -2.53
CA PRO A 206 -1.60 26.74 -2.33
C PRO A 206 -2.40 26.66 -3.64
N GLU A 207 -3.12 25.55 -3.81
CA GLU A 207 -4.00 25.33 -4.95
C GLU A 207 -5.40 24.94 -4.50
N SER A 208 -6.43 25.36 -5.26
CA SER A 208 -7.81 24.96 -5.03
C SER A 208 -8.15 23.74 -5.85
N LEU A 209 -8.68 22.70 -5.20
CA LEU A 209 -9.26 21.53 -5.85
C LEU A 209 -10.77 21.70 -5.93
N ALA A 210 -11.29 21.79 -7.15
CA ALA A 210 -12.72 21.94 -7.38
C ALA A 210 -13.52 20.69 -6.94
N GLN A 211 -14.79 20.88 -6.65
CA GLN A 211 -15.72 19.76 -6.44
C GLN A 211 -15.71 18.80 -7.64
N ARG A 212 -15.79 17.49 -7.38
CA ARG A 212 -15.73 16.38 -8.34
C ARG A 212 -14.38 16.24 -9.03
N ALA A 213 -13.32 16.86 -8.51
CA ALA A 213 -11.96 16.68 -8.98
C ALA A 213 -11.12 15.88 -7.98
N ARG A 214 -10.06 15.26 -8.48
CA ARG A 214 -9.03 14.65 -7.66
C ARG A 214 -7.64 15.03 -8.15
N ALA A 215 -6.70 15.02 -7.23
CA ALA A 215 -5.31 15.39 -7.49
C ALA A 215 -4.36 14.56 -6.63
N LEU A 216 -3.13 14.42 -7.10
CA LEU A 216 -1.99 13.93 -6.31
C LEU A 216 -1.20 15.15 -5.82
N MET A 217 -1.13 15.34 -4.51
CA MET A 217 -0.32 16.36 -3.87
C MET A 217 1.01 15.74 -3.43
N THR A 218 2.10 16.30 -3.92
CA THR A 218 3.47 16.06 -3.43
C THR A 218 3.93 17.25 -2.57
N ALA A 219 5.13 17.21 -2.03
CA ALA A 219 5.67 18.36 -1.30
C ALA A 219 5.88 19.60 -2.20
N THR A 220 6.10 19.39 -3.49
CA THR A 220 6.53 20.41 -4.46
C THR A 220 5.49 20.73 -5.54
N ALA A 221 4.42 19.94 -5.67
CA ALA A 221 3.44 20.10 -6.76
C ALA A 221 2.08 19.51 -6.41
N VAL A 222 1.06 19.95 -7.13
CA VAL A 222 -0.27 19.33 -7.20
C VAL A 222 -0.51 18.90 -8.65
N GLN A 223 -0.76 17.62 -8.87
CA GLN A 223 -1.00 17.05 -10.18
C GLN A 223 -2.47 16.67 -10.32
N PRO A 224 -3.24 17.25 -11.25
CA PRO A 224 -4.61 16.81 -11.48
C PRO A 224 -4.67 15.35 -11.95
N LEU A 225 -5.56 14.57 -11.33
CA LEU A 225 -5.82 13.18 -11.72
C LEU A 225 -7.17 13.02 -12.45
N GLY A 226 -7.82 14.14 -12.77
CA GLY A 226 -9.11 14.16 -13.44
C GLY A 226 -10.32 14.10 -12.49
N PRO A 227 -11.50 13.69 -12.97
CA PRO A 227 -12.70 13.64 -12.17
C PRO A 227 -12.65 12.54 -11.10
N VAL A 228 -13.40 12.72 -10.04
CA VAL A 228 -13.62 11.66 -9.04
C VAL A 228 -14.47 10.54 -9.64
N ASP A 229 -14.13 9.31 -9.31
CA ASP A 229 -14.98 8.15 -9.51
C ASP A 229 -15.90 8.01 -8.28
N PRO A 230 -17.24 8.17 -8.44
CA PRO A 230 -18.18 8.02 -7.33
C PRO A 230 -18.15 6.62 -6.70
N GLY A 231 -17.78 5.59 -7.47
CA GLY A 231 -17.67 4.22 -6.98
C GLY A 231 -16.58 4.03 -5.94
N ARG A 232 -15.51 4.82 -6.04
CA ARG A 232 -14.37 4.71 -5.10
C ARG A 232 -14.73 5.01 -3.64
N GLN A 233 -15.73 5.84 -3.35
CA GLN A 233 -16.15 6.10 -1.96
C GLN A 233 -16.98 4.98 -1.35
N LEU A 234 -17.41 3.98 -2.14
CA LEU A 234 -18.27 2.89 -1.67
C LEU A 234 -17.53 1.87 -0.80
N TRP A 235 -16.21 1.97 -0.70
CA TRP A 235 -15.45 1.18 0.26
C TRP A 235 -15.97 1.35 1.70
N ARG A 236 -16.49 2.53 2.07
CA ARG A 236 -17.13 2.77 3.38
C ARG A 236 -18.36 1.89 3.64
N GLN A 237 -18.91 1.26 2.61
CA GLN A 237 -19.99 0.28 2.66
C GLN A 237 -19.47 -1.17 2.51
N GLY A 238 -18.15 -1.37 2.55
CA GLY A 238 -17.51 -2.68 2.40
C GLY A 238 -17.50 -3.20 0.96
N ARG A 239 -17.63 -2.32 -0.04
CA ARG A 239 -17.71 -2.69 -1.46
C ARG A 239 -16.76 -1.86 -2.31
N LEU A 240 -16.06 -2.52 -3.21
CA LEU A 240 -15.28 -1.89 -4.27
C LEU A 240 -16.08 -2.00 -5.56
N VAL A 241 -16.54 -0.87 -6.08
CA VAL A 241 -17.23 -0.79 -7.36
C VAL A 241 -16.27 -0.23 -8.38
N VAL A 242 -16.06 -0.96 -9.46
CA VAL A 242 -15.13 -0.60 -10.53
C VAL A 242 -15.86 -0.61 -11.87
N ASP A 243 -15.55 0.38 -12.68
CA ASP A 243 -16.04 0.51 -14.04
C ASP A 243 -14.84 0.72 -14.97
N ASP A 244 -14.61 -0.28 -15.84
CA ASP A 244 -13.51 -0.28 -16.80
C ASP A 244 -12.10 -0.11 -16.19
N TRP A 245 -11.84 -0.73 -15.02
CA TRP A 245 -10.49 -0.75 -14.46
C TRP A 245 -9.63 -1.82 -15.11
N SER A 246 -8.30 -1.64 -15.10
CA SER A 246 -7.39 -2.75 -15.41
C SER A 246 -7.40 -3.76 -14.25
N LEU A 247 -7.21 -5.04 -14.57
CA LEU A 247 -7.08 -6.09 -13.54
C LEU A 247 -5.96 -5.76 -12.56
N ALA A 248 -4.84 -5.21 -13.03
CA ALA A 248 -3.74 -4.78 -12.17
C ALA A 248 -4.19 -3.72 -11.15
N ALA A 249 -4.99 -2.73 -11.56
CA ALA A 249 -5.51 -1.71 -10.65
C ALA A 249 -6.45 -2.31 -9.60
N LEU A 250 -7.35 -3.22 -10.01
CA LEU A 250 -8.24 -3.92 -9.08
C LEU A 250 -7.47 -4.80 -8.11
N VAL A 251 -6.48 -5.55 -8.58
CA VAL A 251 -5.61 -6.42 -7.77
C VAL A 251 -4.83 -5.61 -6.74
N ALA A 252 -4.26 -4.47 -7.14
CA ALA A 252 -3.57 -3.58 -6.22
C ALA A 252 -4.50 -3.04 -5.13
N GLU A 253 -5.73 -2.66 -5.48
CA GLU A 253 -6.71 -2.17 -4.52
C GLU A 253 -7.21 -3.28 -3.57
N LEU A 254 -7.58 -4.46 -4.09
CA LEU A 254 -8.00 -5.61 -3.27
C LEU A 254 -6.87 -6.08 -2.33
N GLY A 255 -5.62 -5.99 -2.79
CA GLY A 255 -4.44 -6.34 -2.00
C GLY A 255 -4.29 -5.53 -0.71
N ARG A 256 -4.85 -4.33 -0.64
CA ARG A 256 -4.87 -3.50 0.57
C ARG A 256 -5.71 -4.10 1.70
N TYR A 257 -6.75 -4.87 1.37
CA TYR A 257 -7.73 -5.40 2.32
C TYR A 257 -7.43 -6.81 2.83
N ARG A 258 -6.30 -7.37 2.42
CA ARG A 258 -5.89 -8.69 2.87
C ARG A 258 -4.46 -8.71 3.40
N PRO A 259 -4.15 -9.56 4.38
CA PRO A 259 -2.77 -9.78 4.73
C PRO A 259 -2.04 -10.51 3.59
N GLY A 260 -0.78 -10.19 3.39
CA GLY A 260 0.03 -10.82 2.35
C GLY A 260 0.12 -10.05 1.06
N LEU A 261 0.55 -10.74 0.03
CA LEU A 261 0.78 -10.20 -1.31
C LEU A 261 -0.27 -10.72 -2.28
N LEU A 262 -0.89 -9.83 -3.03
CA LEU A 262 -1.77 -10.16 -4.15
C LEU A 262 -1.20 -9.52 -5.42
N THR A 263 -0.93 -10.33 -6.44
CA THR A 263 -0.37 -9.88 -7.72
C THR A 263 -1.13 -10.48 -8.91
N CYS A 264 -0.90 -9.94 -10.10
CA CYS A 264 -1.31 -10.58 -11.35
C CYS A 264 -0.14 -10.53 -12.34
N THR A 265 -0.03 -11.55 -13.19
CA THR A 265 1.00 -11.57 -14.24
C THR A 265 0.78 -10.46 -15.26
N ALA A 266 1.84 -9.98 -15.89
CA ALA A 266 1.79 -8.94 -16.91
C ALA A 266 0.83 -9.31 -18.08
N THR A 267 0.69 -10.60 -18.38
CA THR A 267 -0.17 -11.12 -19.44
C THR A 267 -1.65 -10.77 -19.24
N VAL A 268 -2.13 -10.78 -17.98
CA VAL A 268 -3.54 -10.52 -17.65
C VAL A 268 -3.76 -9.13 -17.05
N ALA A 269 -2.70 -8.42 -16.74
CA ALA A 269 -2.72 -7.14 -16.01
C ALA A 269 -3.64 -6.08 -16.66
N GLN A 270 -3.76 -6.10 -17.98
CA GLN A 270 -4.54 -5.13 -18.77
C GLN A 270 -5.97 -5.57 -19.05
N LEU A 271 -6.40 -6.76 -18.61
CA LEU A 271 -7.80 -7.18 -18.74
C LEU A 271 -8.71 -6.14 -18.08
N ARG A 272 -9.81 -5.83 -18.75
CA ARG A 272 -10.77 -4.81 -18.26
C ARG A 272 -11.79 -5.47 -17.36
N VAL A 273 -12.05 -4.81 -16.25
CA VAL A 273 -12.89 -5.32 -15.17
C VAL A 273 -14.00 -4.32 -14.86
N VAL A 274 -15.22 -4.83 -14.82
CA VAL A 274 -16.42 -4.10 -14.39
C VAL A 274 -17.11 -4.94 -13.32
N GLY A 275 -17.51 -4.33 -12.22
CA GLY A 275 -18.23 -5.07 -11.19
C GLY A 275 -18.21 -4.45 -9.81
N SER A 276 -18.77 -5.20 -8.88
CA SER A 276 -18.80 -4.85 -7.45
C SER A 276 -18.28 -6.00 -6.61
N TYR A 277 -17.20 -5.73 -5.90
CA TYR A 277 -16.42 -6.73 -5.16
C TYR A 277 -16.55 -6.50 -3.65
N PRO A 278 -16.85 -7.53 -2.84
CA PRO A 278 -16.88 -7.42 -1.39
C PRO A 278 -15.44 -7.23 -0.84
N LEU A 279 -15.25 -6.26 0.04
CA LEU A 279 -13.95 -5.98 0.66
C LEU A 279 -13.70 -6.81 1.92
N ALA A 280 -14.77 -7.23 2.61
CA ALA A 280 -14.66 -8.07 3.80
C ALA A 280 -14.23 -9.52 3.49
N ASP A 281 -14.44 -9.98 2.25
CA ASP A 281 -14.09 -11.32 1.78
C ASP A 281 -13.41 -11.21 0.41
N THR A 282 -12.11 -10.96 0.44
CA THR A 282 -11.30 -10.82 -0.77
C THR A 282 -11.16 -12.15 -1.54
N ASP A 283 -11.23 -13.29 -0.87
CA ASP A 283 -11.16 -14.60 -1.56
C ASP A 283 -12.43 -14.83 -2.41
N ARG A 284 -13.60 -14.39 -1.92
CA ARG A 284 -14.84 -14.39 -2.71
C ARG A 284 -14.75 -13.43 -3.91
N ALA A 285 -14.12 -12.27 -3.73
CA ALA A 285 -13.88 -11.34 -4.83
C ALA A 285 -12.96 -11.96 -5.91
N LEU A 286 -11.91 -12.69 -5.49
CA LEU A 286 -11.01 -13.40 -6.40
C LEU A 286 -11.69 -14.56 -7.14
N ALA A 287 -12.57 -15.31 -6.46
CA ALA A 287 -13.36 -16.35 -7.09
C ALA A 287 -14.27 -15.78 -8.19
N ALA A 288 -14.99 -14.69 -7.91
CA ALA A 288 -15.82 -14.02 -8.91
C ALA A 288 -15.03 -13.51 -10.13
N LEU A 289 -13.77 -13.08 -9.93
CA LEU A 289 -12.86 -12.71 -11.03
C LEU A 289 -12.50 -13.94 -11.90
N ALA A 290 -12.19 -15.07 -11.29
CA ALA A 290 -11.87 -16.30 -12.01
C ALA A 290 -13.08 -16.86 -12.78
N ASP A 291 -14.29 -16.66 -12.27
CA ASP A 291 -15.52 -17.06 -12.94
C ASP A 291 -15.88 -16.17 -14.16
N SER A 292 -15.43 -14.90 -14.14
CA SER A 292 -15.82 -13.90 -15.15
C SER A 292 -14.75 -13.59 -16.20
N LEU A 293 -13.50 -13.92 -15.93
CA LEU A 293 -12.34 -13.61 -16.80
C LEU A 293 -11.55 -14.88 -17.11
N PRO A 294 -10.79 -14.91 -18.22
CA PRO A 294 -9.92 -16.03 -18.55
C PRO A 294 -8.67 -16.07 -17.65
N VAL A 295 -8.87 -16.17 -16.35
CA VAL A 295 -7.81 -16.17 -15.34
C VAL A 295 -8.07 -17.25 -14.30
N ARG A 296 -7.00 -17.68 -13.63
CA ARG A 296 -7.08 -18.53 -12.44
C ARG A 296 -6.30 -17.92 -11.30
N VAL A 297 -6.68 -18.27 -10.07
CA VAL A 297 -6.05 -17.82 -8.84
C VAL A 297 -5.11 -18.91 -8.34
N GLU A 298 -3.82 -18.60 -8.22
CA GLU A 298 -2.79 -19.50 -7.71
C GLU A 298 -2.28 -19.01 -6.36
N ARG A 299 -2.18 -19.92 -5.39
CA ARG A 299 -1.49 -19.68 -4.12
C ARG A 299 -0.05 -20.13 -4.27
N ARG A 300 0.85 -19.17 -4.49
CA ARG A 300 2.30 -19.41 -4.64
C ARG A 300 2.95 -19.73 -3.31
N LEU A 301 2.58 -18.97 -2.27
CA LEU A 301 3.02 -19.13 -0.89
C LEU A 301 1.82 -18.87 0.06
N PRO A 302 1.88 -19.25 1.34
CA PRO A 302 0.80 -18.98 2.29
C PRO A 302 0.35 -17.52 2.34
N TRP A 303 1.27 -16.60 2.07
CA TRP A 303 1.07 -15.16 2.08
C TRP A 303 1.07 -14.54 0.66
N TRP A 304 1.26 -15.32 -0.41
CA TRP A 304 1.31 -14.81 -1.78
C TRP A 304 0.29 -15.51 -2.68
N VAL A 305 -0.66 -14.72 -3.16
CA VAL A 305 -1.68 -15.12 -4.14
C VAL A 305 -1.41 -14.40 -5.46
N GLN A 306 -1.44 -15.12 -6.55
CA GLN A 306 -1.19 -14.57 -7.89
C GLN A 306 -2.33 -14.93 -8.84
N ILE A 307 -2.77 -13.95 -9.64
CA ILE A 307 -3.72 -14.16 -10.74
C ILE A 307 -2.91 -14.37 -12.02
N VAL A 308 -3.17 -15.48 -12.69
CA VAL A 308 -2.46 -15.92 -13.90
C VAL A 308 -3.47 -16.22 -15.01
N PRO A 309 -3.08 -16.35 -16.28
CA PRO A 309 -3.97 -16.84 -17.34
C PRO A 309 -4.57 -18.21 -16.99
N ALA A 310 -5.81 -18.46 -17.41
CA ALA A 310 -6.51 -19.74 -17.24
C ALA A 310 -5.79 -20.89 -17.95
#